data_204addffda9c833d08cc6f370c265d75
#
_entry.id   204addffda9c833d08cc6f370c265d75
#
_cell.length_a   1.000
_cell.length_b   1.000
_cell.length_c   1.000
_cell.angle_alpha   90.00
_cell.angle_beta   90.00
_cell.angle_gamma   90.00
#
_symmetry.space_group_name_H-M   'P 1'
#
loop_
_entity.id
_entity.type
_entity.pdbx_description
1 polymer ?
#
loop_
_entity_poly.entity_id
_entity_poly.type
_entity_poly.pdbx_seq_one_letter_code
_entity_poly.pdbx_strand_id
1 'polypeptide(L)'
;MRIRKPFGIGRLLQLGGCLAVVCGLATSCINEDLSKCGRDYAVDYELKLSTSLQLALDEEFVTAEEQALAACLRDDLGNVLSDKARVMDLSFFKEQGGELEKHQRLTPNANEASVTVYMNRGNYYNVALAATDNKYEVAIDGASAYRSISLLQLAADTVDAYHSALYMGLERMALSEQSGHYYVPLYMVNSVPVLVVNATGSTASLLAAYVRGTASGLHCADSVYVYDRSAVMRTERTDAGNLTAFHCVCFPSANTPEQRTTRDGDLSQAEGSLWEMDAYTRTAEGKYVKNTLYIKEPLRAGAMLVVKVKLQNDGTLTTDNPEVGVSVELDWKPGGDFDVEM
;
A
#
# COMPACT_ATOMS: atom_id res chain seq x y z
N MET A 1 50.06 45.23 80.19
CA MET A 1 48.64 45.52 80.03
C MET A 1 48.30 45.23 78.57
N ARG A 2 47.70 44.04 78.25
CA ARG A 2 47.40 43.58 76.89
C ARG A 2 45.88 43.59 76.71
N ILE A 3 45.40 44.48 75.85
CA ILE A 3 43.95 44.61 75.51
C ILE A 3 43.62 43.58 74.43
N ARG A 4 42.71 42.66 74.77
CA ARG A 4 42.10 41.72 73.79
C ARG A 4 41.00 42.42 73.00
N LYS A 5 41.09 42.42 71.69
CA LYS A 5 40.02 42.86 70.78
C LYS A 5 38.88 41.79 70.69
N PRO A 6 37.63 42.16 70.68
CA PRO A 6 36.53 41.21 70.53
C PRO A 6 36.44 40.74 69.10
N PHE A 7 36.21 39.42 68.92
CA PHE A 7 35.91 38.76 67.62
C PHE A 7 34.55 39.19 67.12
N GLY A 8 34.51 39.75 65.92
CA GLY A 8 33.32 40.36 65.38
C GLY A 8 32.25 39.35 64.89
N ILE A 9 31.05 39.51 65.39
CA ILE A 9 29.83 38.81 65.11
C ILE A 9 29.39 38.95 63.60
N GLY A 10 30.01 39.90 62.84
CA GLY A 10 29.67 40.19 61.46
C GLY A 10 30.01 39.13 60.43
N ARG A 11 30.94 38.19 60.69
CA ARG A 11 31.34 37.15 59.77
C ARG A 11 30.41 35.93 59.79
N LEU A 12 29.67 35.67 60.88
CA LEU A 12 28.67 34.57 60.92
C LEU A 12 27.39 34.89 60.14
N LEU A 13 27.00 36.15 60.09
CA LEU A 13 25.80 36.59 59.36
C LEU A 13 26.01 36.55 57.82
N GLN A 14 27.24 36.77 57.34
CA GLN A 14 27.53 36.67 55.90
C GLN A 14 27.56 35.22 55.39
N LEU A 15 28.03 34.26 56.19
CA LEU A 15 28.03 32.84 55.87
C LEU A 15 26.60 32.24 55.87
N GLY A 16 25.73 32.67 56.77
CA GLY A 16 24.32 32.25 56.79
C GLY A 16 23.52 32.78 55.64
N GLY A 17 23.76 34.01 55.17
CA GLY A 17 23.11 34.62 54.04
C GLY A 17 23.44 33.94 52.70
N CYS A 18 24.71 33.59 52.48
CA CYS A 18 25.14 32.86 51.28
C CYS A 18 24.59 31.43 51.22
N LEU A 19 24.48 30.74 52.37
CA LEU A 19 23.94 29.38 52.42
C LEU A 19 22.42 29.38 52.13
N ALA A 20 21.66 30.37 52.61
CA ALA A 20 20.24 30.51 52.35
C ALA A 20 19.95 30.87 50.88
N VAL A 21 20.79 31.67 50.22
CA VAL A 21 20.65 32.00 48.80
C VAL A 21 20.96 30.81 47.90
N VAL A 22 21.99 30.01 48.25
CA VAL A 22 22.35 28.78 47.50
C VAL A 22 21.27 27.71 47.65
N CYS A 23 20.68 27.54 48.83
CA CYS A 23 19.55 26.62 49.02
C CYS A 23 18.25 27.11 48.31
N GLY A 24 18.03 28.43 48.24
CA GLY A 24 16.87 29.01 47.52
C GLY A 24 16.96 28.87 46.01
N LEU A 25 18.15 28.86 45.42
CA LEU A 25 18.38 28.64 43.98
C LEU A 25 18.32 27.16 43.61
N ALA A 26 18.61 26.23 44.54
CA ALA A 26 18.49 24.81 44.27
C ALA A 26 17.04 24.28 44.31
N THR A 27 16.09 25.01 44.93
CA THR A 27 14.68 24.62 44.96
C THR A 27 13.87 25.19 43.80
N SER A 28 14.44 26.07 42.96
CA SER A 28 13.75 26.65 41.80
C SER A 28 13.70 25.74 40.58
N CYS A 29 14.48 24.64 40.60
CA CYS A 29 14.49 23.67 39.47
C CYS A 29 13.59 22.43 39.65
N ILE A 30 12.81 22.34 40.74
CA ILE A 30 12.03 21.13 41.06
C ILE A 30 10.57 21.21 40.61
N ASN A 31 10.15 22.35 40.05
CA ASN A 31 8.78 22.52 39.54
C ASN A 31 8.71 22.79 38.04
N GLU A 32 9.68 22.32 37.27
CA GLU A 32 9.42 22.17 35.84
C GLU A 32 8.38 21.07 35.68
N ASP A 33 7.24 21.48 35.12
CA ASP A 33 6.15 20.56 34.73
C ASP A 33 6.65 19.60 33.66
N LEU A 34 7.26 18.51 34.10
CA LEU A 34 7.77 17.44 33.22
C LEU A 34 6.65 16.73 32.47
N SER A 35 5.37 17.09 32.70
CA SER A 35 4.24 16.56 31.97
C SER A 35 4.29 16.91 30.48
N LYS A 36 5.02 17.97 30.11
CA LYS A 36 5.23 18.41 28.71
C LYS A 36 6.53 17.90 28.10
N CYS A 37 7.38 17.20 28.84
CA CYS A 37 8.57 16.58 28.29
C CYS A 37 8.19 15.34 27.50
N GLY A 38 8.61 15.28 26.24
CA GLY A 38 8.50 14.09 25.43
C GLY A 38 9.33 12.93 26.00
N ARG A 39 8.97 11.72 25.63
CA ARG A 39 9.64 10.48 25.99
C ARG A 39 9.86 9.58 24.79
N ASP A 40 10.76 8.65 24.96
CA ASP A 40 10.98 7.57 24.02
C ASP A 40 9.95 6.46 24.23
N TYR A 41 9.29 6.07 23.15
CA TYR A 41 8.37 4.94 23.11
C TYR A 41 8.85 3.94 22.04
N ALA A 42 8.93 2.67 22.41
CA ALA A 42 9.21 1.60 21.47
C ALA A 42 7.94 1.22 20.73
N VAL A 43 8.02 1.17 19.41
CA VAL A 43 6.91 0.75 18.53
C VAL A 43 7.44 -0.31 17.58
N ASP A 44 6.83 -1.49 17.59
CA ASP A 44 7.13 -2.56 16.67
C ASP A 44 6.09 -2.57 15.55
N TYR A 45 6.58 -2.44 14.33
CA TYR A 45 5.80 -2.55 13.11
C TYR A 45 6.08 -3.89 12.44
N GLU A 46 5.04 -4.65 12.13
CA GLU A 46 5.16 -5.94 11.48
C GLU A 46 4.31 -6.00 10.21
N LEU A 47 4.93 -6.36 9.08
CA LEU A 47 4.21 -6.69 7.88
C LEU A 47 3.46 -7.99 8.07
N LYS A 48 2.13 -7.95 8.00
CA LYS A 48 1.29 -9.14 7.93
C LYS A 48 1.26 -9.62 6.49
N LEU A 49 2.20 -10.48 6.16
CA LEU A 49 2.37 -11.02 4.82
C LEU A 49 1.10 -11.73 4.38
N SER A 50 0.70 -11.45 3.15
CA SER A 50 -0.44 -12.11 2.56
C SER A 50 -0.06 -13.51 2.11
N THR A 51 -0.39 -14.51 2.92
CA THR A 51 -0.22 -15.92 2.53
C THR A 51 -1.12 -16.29 1.35
N SER A 52 -2.20 -15.54 1.10
CA SER A 52 -3.12 -15.79 -0.02
C SER A 52 -2.46 -15.59 -1.39
N LEU A 53 -1.48 -14.70 -1.52
CA LEU A 53 -0.74 -14.53 -2.78
C LEU A 53 0.08 -15.76 -3.15
N GLN A 54 0.83 -16.31 -2.18
CA GLN A 54 1.64 -17.51 -2.42
C GLN A 54 0.76 -18.76 -2.58
N LEU A 55 -0.31 -18.87 -1.79
CA LEU A 55 -1.25 -19.97 -1.86
C LEU A 55 -1.95 -20.01 -3.24
N ALA A 56 -2.35 -18.85 -3.77
CA ALA A 56 -2.93 -18.77 -5.11
C ALA A 56 -1.95 -19.23 -6.20
N LEU A 57 -0.65 -18.91 -6.11
CA LEU A 57 0.37 -19.43 -7.03
C LEU A 57 0.57 -20.97 -6.92
N ASP A 58 0.31 -21.54 -5.76
CA ASP A 58 0.44 -22.98 -5.55
C ASP A 58 -0.84 -23.74 -5.93
N GLU A 59 -2.02 -23.18 -5.66
CA GLU A 59 -3.31 -23.83 -5.86
C GLU A 59 -3.83 -23.68 -7.29
N GLU A 60 -3.62 -22.51 -7.91
CA GLU A 60 -4.13 -22.22 -9.24
C GLU A 60 -3.27 -22.81 -10.36
N PHE A 61 -1.99 -23.06 -10.14
CA PHE A 61 -1.05 -23.53 -11.14
C PHE A 61 -0.66 -25.00 -10.89
N VAL A 62 -1.49 -25.93 -11.37
CA VAL A 62 -1.39 -27.37 -11.00
C VAL A 62 -0.64 -28.22 -12.01
N THR A 63 -0.67 -27.89 -13.30
CA THR A 63 0.04 -28.66 -14.34
C THR A 63 1.53 -28.29 -14.38
N ALA A 64 2.38 -29.13 -14.96
CA ALA A 64 3.80 -28.85 -15.08
C ALA A 64 4.11 -27.57 -15.86
N GLU A 65 3.33 -27.27 -16.91
CA GLU A 65 3.44 -26.03 -17.69
C GLU A 65 3.00 -24.81 -16.87
N GLU A 66 1.89 -24.92 -16.14
CA GLU A 66 1.43 -23.87 -15.23
C GLU A 66 2.42 -23.63 -14.09
N GLN A 67 3.03 -24.68 -13.52
CA GLN A 67 4.05 -24.52 -12.49
C GLN A 67 5.31 -23.81 -13.01
N ALA A 68 5.68 -24.02 -14.27
CA ALA A 68 6.75 -23.26 -14.89
C ALA A 68 6.40 -21.77 -15.01
N LEU A 69 5.16 -21.45 -15.40
CA LEU A 69 4.65 -20.08 -15.43
C LEU A 69 4.61 -19.46 -14.02
N ALA A 70 4.13 -20.21 -13.01
CA ALA A 70 4.12 -19.76 -11.63
C ALA A 70 5.53 -19.46 -11.09
N ALA A 71 6.54 -20.21 -11.51
CA ALA A 71 7.93 -19.93 -11.14
C ALA A 71 8.40 -18.58 -11.72
N CYS A 72 8.11 -18.31 -12.99
CA CYS A 72 8.42 -17.02 -13.61
C CYS A 72 7.65 -15.86 -12.93
N LEU A 73 6.36 -16.07 -12.61
CA LEU A 73 5.57 -15.08 -11.88
C LEU A 73 6.12 -14.78 -10.49
N ARG A 74 6.69 -15.78 -9.79
CA ARG A 74 7.36 -15.55 -8.50
C ARG A 74 8.59 -14.66 -8.64
N ASP A 75 9.34 -14.81 -9.73
CA ASP A 75 10.50 -13.95 -10.00
C ASP A 75 10.06 -12.53 -10.32
N ASP A 76 9.07 -12.35 -11.19
CA ASP A 76 8.55 -11.03 -11.59
C ASP A 76 7.88 -10.30 -10.42
N LEU A 77 7.11 -11.01 -9.59
CA LEU A 77 6.47 -10.49 -8.40
C LEU A 77 7.37 -10.52 -7.14
N GLY A 78 8.68 -10.70 -7.29
CA GLY A 78 9.60 -10.91 -6.18
C GLY A 78 9.56 -9.79 -5.13
N ASN A 79 9.40 -8.53 -5.53
CA ASN A 79 9.22 -7.42 -4.61
C ASN A 79 7.87 -7.50 -3.88
N VAL A 80 6.80 -7.86 -4.60
CA VAL A 80 5.43 -7.94 -4.04
C VAL A 80 5.31 -9.09 -3.03
N LEU A 81 5.99 -10.20 -3.30
CA LEU A 81 6.05 -11.39 -2.44
C LEU A 81 7.11 -11.26 -1.33
N SER A 82 7.84 -10.13 -1.28
CA SER A 82 8.90 -9.89 -0.30
C SER A 82 8.34 -9.79 1.12
N ASP A 83 9.09 -10.36 2.05
CA ASP A 83 8.85 -10.22 3.49
C ASP A 83 9.52 -8.98 4.11
N LYS A 84 10.08 -8.07 3.28
CA LYS A 84 10.87 -6.92 3.75
C LYS A 84 10.30 -5.61 3.28
N ALA A 85 9.95 -4.76 4.23
CA ALA A 85 9.73 -3.35 3.94
C ALA A 85 11.05 -2.69 3.53
N ARG A 86 11.03 -1.94 2.42
CA ARG A 86 12.16 -1.12 1.95
C ARG A 86 12.02 0.33 2.35
N VAL A 87 10.80 0.78 2.49
CA VAL A 87 10.49 2.12 2.99
C VAL A 87 9.28 2.06 3.90
N MET A 88 9.31 2.84 4.96
CA MET A 88 8.18 3.07 5.86
C MET A 88 7.97 4.56 6.07
N ASP A 89 6.71 4.94 6.17
CA ASP A 89 6.26 6.31 6.40
C ASP A 89 5.33 6.30 7.62
N LEU A 90 5.77 6.93 8.71
CA LEU A 90 5.10 6.91 10.00
C LEU A 90 4.57 8.30 10.32
N SER A 91 3.26 8.41 10.45
CA SER A 91 2.58 9.65 10.82
C SER A 91 1.81 9.48 12.13
N PHE A 92 1.99 10.41 13.04
CA PHE A 92 1.33 10.45 14.34
C PHE A 92 0.47 11.69 14.43
N PHE A 93 -0.82 11.51 14.59
CA PHE A 93 -1.82 12.58 14.65
C PHE A 93 -2.39 12.64 16.06
N LYS A 94 -2.58 13.85 16.61
CA LYS A 94 -3.28 14.02 17.87
C LYS A 94 -4.72 13.50 17.75
N GLU A 95 -5.17 12.72 18.71
CA GLU A 95 -6.57 12.27 18.74
C GLU A 95 -7.52 13.48 18.85
N GLN A 96 -7.15 14.46 19.66
CA GLN A 96 -7.89 15.70 19.76
C GLN A 96 -7.44 16.67 18.68
N GLY A 97 -8.31 16.96 17.71
CA GLY A 97 -8.05 17.89 16.61
C GLY A 97 -7.53 17.22 15.33
N GLY A 98 -6.93 16.05 15.40
CA GLY A 98 -6.43 15.30 14.24
C GLY A 98 -5.21 15.92 13.57
N GLU A 99 -4.52 16.86 14.23
CA GLU A 99 -3.33 17.52 13.69
C GLU A 99 -2.12 16.58 13.69
N LEU A 100 -1.26 16.70 12.68
CA LEU A 100 0.01 15.98 12.62
C LEU A 100 0.96 16.46 13.73
N GLU A 101 1.34 15.57 14.62
CA GLU A 101 2.34 15.84 15.66
C GLU A 101 3.74 15.46 15.19
N LYS A 102 3.87 14.32 14.52
CA LYS A 102 5.15 13.80 14.04
C LYS A 102 4.99 13.03 12.76
N HIS A 103 5.95 13.22 11.87
CA HIS A 103 6.13 12.43 10.67
C HIS A 103 7.59 11.95 10.59
N GLN A 104 7.78 10.70 10.22
CA GLN A 104 9.10 10.11 10.08
C GLN A 104 9.09 9.09 8.94
N ARG A 105 10.06 9.23 8.04
CA ARG A 105 10.32 8.25 6.99
C ARG A 105 11.60 7.48 7.30
N LEU A 106 11.56 6.16 7.10
CA LEU A 106 12.71 5.28 7.37
C LEU A 106 12.79 4.15 6.34
N THR A 107 13.95 3.50 6.28
CA THR A 107 14.25 2.40 5.37
C THR A 107 14.65 1.17 6.19
N PRO A 108 13.69 0.37 6.66
CA PRO A 108 13.97 -0.87 7.38
C PRO A 108 14.50 -1.94 6.40
N ASN A 109 15.13 -2.98 6.96
CA ASN A 109 15.69 -4.09 6.18
C ASN A 109 15.02 -5.45 6.48
N ALA A 110 13.92 -5.44 7.22
CA ALA A 110 13.23 -6.66 7.67
C ALA A 110 11.70 -6.48 7.58
N ASN A 111 10.97 -7.59 7.74
CA ASN A 111 9.52 -7.59 7.84
C ASN A 111 9.01 -6.98 9.15
N GLU A 112 9.87 -6.85 10.14
CA GLU A 112 9.63 -6.16 11.40
C GLU A 112 10.57 -4.97 11.53
N ALA A 113 10.04 -3.86 12.04
CA ALA A 113 10.83 -2.68 12.36
C ALA A 113 10.51 -2.21 13.77
N SER A 114 11.49 -2.31 14.67
CA SER A 114 11.44 -1.67 15.99
C SER A 114 11.94 -0.24 15.88
N VAL A 115 11.07 0.70 16.18
CA VAL A 115 11.35 2.13 16.09
C VAL A 115 11.15 2.79 17.42
N THR A 116 12.16 3.56 17.85
CA THR A 116 12.00 4.43 19.03
C THR A 116 11.48 5.80 18.58
N VAL A 117 10.31 6.17 19.08
CA VAL A 117 9.65 7.43 18.74
C VAL A 117 9.63 8.35 19.96
N TYR A 118 10.29 9.51 19.84
CA TYR A 118 10.25 10.53 20.88
C TYR A 118 8.98 11.38 20.70
N MET A 119 8.07 11.36 21.70
CA MET A 119 6.79 12.07 21.65
C MET A 119 6.34 12.52 23.05
N ASN A 120 5.46 13.52 23.07
CA ASN A 120 4.76 13.92 24.28
C ASN A 120 3.74 12.86 24.70
N ARG A 121 3.38 12.85 25.98
CA ARG A 121 2.26 12.04 26.47
C ARG A 121 0.97 12.50 25.83
N GLY A 122 0.07 11.58 25.57
CA GLY A 122 -1.22 11.88 24.97
C GLY A 122 -1.77 10.72 24.17
N ASN A 123 -2.91 10.97 23.56
CA ASN A 123 -3.56 10.02 22.67
C ASN A 123 -3.31 10.43 21.22
N TYR A 124 -2.89 9.47 20.42
CA TYR A 124 -2.55 9.65 19.03
C TYR A 124 -3.17 8.58 18.15
N TYR A 125 -3.42 8.91 16.89
CA TYR A 125 -3.56 7.93 15.83
C TYR A 125 -2.24 7.80 15.11
N ASN A 126 -1.70 6.59 15.05
CA ASN A 126 -0.56 6.25 14.23
C ASN A 126 -1.06 5.68 12.90
N VAL A 127 -0.68 6.33 11.80
CA VAL A 127 -0.84 5.80 10.44
C VAL A 127 0.54 5.41 9.97
N ALA A 128 0.74 4.11 9.77
CA ALA A 128 1.99 3.56 9.30
C ALA A 128 1.78 2.98 7.90
N LEU A 129 2.58 3.43 6.96
CA LEU A 129 2.60 2.95 5.58
C LEU A 129 3.94 2.26 5.33
N ALA A 130 3.95 1.18 4.57
CA ALA A 130 5.18 0.52 4.14
C ALA A 130 5.08 0.08 2.69
N ALA A 131 6.22 0.07 2.00
CA ALA A 131 6.35 -0.48 0.66
C ALA A 131 7.53 -1.46 0.61
N THR A 132 7.41 -2.48 -0.22
CA THR A 132 8.44 -3.51 -0.41
C THR A 132 9.47 -3.14 -1.47
N ASP A 133 9.29 -2.02 -2.15
CA ASP A 133 10.29 -1.35 -2.98
C ASP A 133 10.75 -0.05 -2.32
N ASN A 134 11.75 0.62 -2.90
CA ASN A 134 12.40 1.82 -2.36
C ASN A 134 11.54 3.10 -2.45
N LYS A 135 10.39 3.04 -3.10
CA LYS A 135 9.48 4.17 -3.29
C LYS A 135 8.02 3.74 -3.20
N TYR A 136 7.15 4.71 -2.88
CA TYR A 136 5.72 4.55 -3.12
C TYR A 136 5.40 4.92 -4.56
N GLU A 137 4.62 4.09 -5.23
CA GLU A 137 4.10 4.33 -6.59
C GLU A 137 2.74 5.01 -6.56
N VAL A 138 2.27 5.36 -5.37
CA VAL A 138 1.09 6.17 -5.11
C VAL A 138 1.49 7.44 -4.35
N ALA A 139 0.73 8.51 -4.51
CA ALA A 139 0.93 9.74 -3.74
C ALA A 139 0.28 9.61 -2.37
N ILE A 140 0.97 10.15 -1.34
CA ILE A 140 0.36 10.37 -0.02
C ILE A 140 -0.18 11.79 -0.02
N ASP A 141 -1.49 11.95 0.16
CA ASP A 141 -2.17 13.25 0.20
C ASP A 141 -2.79 13.51 1.58
N GLY A 142 -2.94 14.78 1.93
CA GLY A 142 -3.54 15.20 3.19
C GLY A 142 -2.79 14.76 4.45
N ALA A 143 -1.48 14.49 4.37
CA ALA A 143 -0.66 14.01 5.49
C ALA A 143 -0.58 15.00 6.68
N SER A 144 -1.08 16.22 6.56
CA SER A 144 -1.13 17.20 7.65
C SER A 144 -2.28 16.99 8.63
N ALA A 145 -3.30 16.20 8.27
CA ALA A 145 -4.46 15.94 9.11
C ALA A 145 -4.94 14.47 8.99
N TYR A 146 -5.24 13.86 10.14
CA TYR A 146 -5.61 12.44 10.22
C TYR A 146 -6.76 12.04 9.29
N ARG A 147 -7.85 12.82 9.25
CA ARG A 147 -9.05 12.48 8.49
C ARG A 147 -8.92 12.68 6.99
N SER A 148 -7.92 13.43 6.55
CA SER A 148 -7.69 13.70 5.12
C SER A 148 -6.53 12.91 4.54
N ILE A 149 -5.82 12.10 5.35
CA ILE A 149 -4.71 11.30 4.82
C ILE A 149 -5.23 10.19 3.89
N SER A 150 -4.70 10.17 2.69
CA SER A 150 -5.10 9.25 1.63
C SER A 150 -3.89 8.78 0.84
N LEU A 151 -3.99 7.56 0.31
CA LEU A 151 -3.13 7.05 -0.75
C LEU A 151 -3.86 7.26 -2.08
N LEU A 152 -3.28 7.99 -3.00
CA LEU A 152 -3.88 8.30 -4.30
C LEU A 152 -3.01 7.74 -5.42
N GLN A 153 -3.64 7.10 -6.38
CA GLN A 153 -3.00 6.71 -7.62
C GLN A 153 -2.51 7.95 -8.37
N LEU A 154 -1.30 7.88 -8.90
CA LEU A 154 -0.77 8.97 -9.71
C LEU A 154 -1.69 9.26 -10.89
N ALA A 155 -1.93 10.54 -11.16
CA ALA A 155 -2.83 10.98 -12.20
C ALA A 155 -2.22 10.71 -13.58
N ALA A 156 -2.75 9.71 -14.27
CA ALA A 156 -2.48 9.40 -15.67
C ALA A 156 -3.69 8.64 -16.23
N ASP A 157 -3.94 8.76 -17.54
CA ASP A 157 -5.01 8.01 -18.21
C ASP A 157 -4.67 6.50 -18.25
N THR A 158 -3.38 6.19 -18.42
CA THR A 158 -2.83 4.83 -18.30
C THR A 158 -1.73 4.85 -17.26
N VAL A 159 -1.74 3.89 -16.36
CA VAL A 159 -0.77 3.76 -15.25
C VAL A 159 -0.04 2.44 -15.41
N ASP A 160 1.28 2.48 -15.27
CA ASP A 160 2.10 1.26 -15.28
C ASP A 160 1.80 0.40 -14.03
N ALA A 161 2.03 -0.90 -14.14
CA ALA A 161 1.94 -1.83 -13.01
C ALA A 161 2.82 -1.35 -11.84
N TYR A 162 2.33 -1.52 -10.63
CA TYR A 162 3.17 -1.27 -9.45
C TYR A 162 4.14 -2.44 -9.25
N HIS A 163 5.35 -2.13 -8.80
CA HIS A 163 6.37 -3.14 -8.52
C HIS A 163 6.50 -3.45 -7.02
N SER A 164 5.62 -2.88 -6.20
CA SER A 164 5.70 -2.93 -4.75
C SER A 164 4.38 -3.38 -4.14
N ALA A 165 4.44 -4.24 -3.14
CA ALA A 165 3.35 -4.37 -2.20
C ALA A 165 3.32 -3.14 -1.28
N LEU A 166 2.13 -2.59 -1.08
CA LEU A 166 1.86 -1.51 -0.14
C LEU A 166 1.14 -2.07 1.08
N TYR A 167 1.60 -1.66 2.25
CA TYR A 167 1.05 -2.07 3.53
C TYR A 167 0.61 -0.85 4.32
N MET A 168 -0.46 -0.98 5.07
CA MET A 168 -0.98 0.05 5.96
C MET A 168 -1.32 -0.55 7.32
N GLY A 169 -0.95 0.16 8.38
CA GLY A 169 -1.39 -0.06 9.74
C GLY A 169 -2.00 1.20 10.31
N LEU A 170 -3.06 1.03 11.07
CA LEU A 170 -3.76 2.10 11.77
C LEU A 170 -3.95 1.69 13.22
N GLU A 171 -3.35 2.45 14.15
CA GLU A 171 -3.41 2.12 15.56
C GLU A 171 -3.66 3.37 16.42
N ARG A 172 -4.54 3.24 17.40
CA ARG A 172 -4.74 4.25 18.44
C ARG A 172 -3.76 4.02 19.57
N MET A 173 -2.88 4.98 19.81
CA MET A 173 -1.82 4.89 20.81
C MET A 173 -2.10 5.84 21.97
N ALA A 174 -2.23 5.28 23.18
CA ALA A 174 -2.32 6.06 24.42
C ALA A 174 -0.93 6.10 25.09
N LEU A 175 -0.14 7.14 24.80
CA LEU A 175 1.21 7.30 25.31
C LEU A 175 1.17 7.80 26.76
N SER A 176 1.65 6.98 27.69
CA SER A 176 1.68 7.26 29.13
C SER A 176 3.06 7.09 29.73
N GLU A 177 3.21 7.42 31.02
CA GLU A 177 4.48 7.19 31.73
C GLU A 177 4.84 5.71 31.88
N GLN A 178 3.85 4.84 31.89
CA GLN A 178 3.99 3.44 32.28
C GLN A 178 4.16 2.49 31.11
N SER A 179 3.72 2.86 29.89
CA SER A 179 3.83 1.97 28.74
C SER A 179 4.93 2.46 27.80
N GLY A 180 5.85 1.57 27.50
CA GLY A 180 6.96 1.86 26.60
C GLY A 180 6.94 1.09 25.30
N HIS A 181 5.98 0.17 25.11
CA HIS A 181 6.02 -0.75 23.97
C HIS A 181 4.63 -0.83 23.30
N TYR A 182 4.60 -0.61 22.01
CA TYR A 182 3.42 -0.68 21.15
C TYR A 182 3.68 -1.62 19.98
N TYR A 183 2.62 -2.23 19.48
CA TYR A 183 2.69 -3.13 18.35
C TYR A 183 1.67 -2.69 17.30
N VAL A 184 2.12 -2.53 16.05
CA VAL A 184 1.30 -2.07 14.92
C VAL A 184 1.41 -3.05 13.76
N PRO A 185 0.40 -3.89 13.52
CA PRO A 185 0.37 -4.76 12.33
C PRO A 185 0.08 -3.94 11.09
N LEU A 186 0.79 -4.24 10.01
CA LEU A 186 0.62 -3.62 8.70
C LEU A 186 0.06 -4.65 7.73
N TYR A 187 -1.09 -4.35 7.12
CA TYR A 187 -1.77 -5.23 6.16
C TYR A 187 -1.60 -4.70 4.73
N MET A 188 -1.46 -5.62 3.77
CA MET A 188 -1.35 -5.27 2.37
C MET A 188 -2.65 -4.62 1.88
N VAL A 189 -2.53 -3.49 1.17
CA VAL A 189 -3.66 -2.69 0.68
C VAL A 189 -3.86 -2.76 -0.83
N ASN A 190 -2.93 -3.35 -1.56
CA ASN A 190 -3.08 -3.62 -3.00
C ASN A 190 -3.33 -5.11 -3.26
N SER A 191 -3.56 -5.45 -4.51
CA SER A 191 -3.98 -6.77 -5.01
C SER A 191 -3.28 -7.08 -6.32
N VAL A 192 -3.34 -8.34 -6.75
CA VAL A 192 -2.64 -8.82 -7.94
C VAL A 192 -3.62 -9.56 -8.87
N PRO A 193 -4.24 -8.91 -9.86
CA PRO A 193 -4.95 -9.59 -10.93
C PRO A 193 -3.97 -10.27 -11.88
N VAL A 194 -4.28 -11.49 -12.31
CA VAL A 194 -3.48 -12.28 -13.26
C VAL A 194 -4.40 -12.87 -14.33
N LEU A 195 -4.13 -12.58 -15.61
CA LEU A 195 -4.78 -13.23 -16.75
C LEU A 195 -3.82 -14.26 -17.32
N VAL A 196 -4.16 -15.54 -17.22
CA VAL A 196 -3.41 -16.64 -17.85
C VAL A 196 -4.07 -17.03 -19.16
N VAL A 197 -3.34 -16.86 -20.25
CA VAL A 197 -3.79 -17.22 -21.59
C VAL A 197 -3.08 -18.46 -22.07
N ASN A 198 -3.84 -19.51 -22.37
CA ASN A 198 -3.34 -20.71 -23.02
C ASN A 198 -3.47 -20.56 -24.55
N ALA A 199 -2.35 -20.47 -25.23
CA ALA A 199 -2.26 -20.34 -26.69
C ALA A 199 -2.01 -21.68 -27.41
N THR A 200 -2.15 -22.82 -26.72
CA THR A 200 -1.91 -24.14 -27.31
C THR A 200 -2.80 -24.37 -28.54
N GLY A 201 -2.18 -24.57 -29.69
CA GLY A 201 -2.86 -24.82 -30.95
C GLY A 201 -3.40 -23.56 -31.64
N SER A 202 -3.25 -22.37 -31.07
CA SER A 202 -3.60 -21.11 -31.71
C SER A 202 -2.48 -20.58 -32.62
N THR A 203 -2.89 -19.99 -33.74
CA THR A 203 -2.01 -19.25 -34.64
C THR A 203 -2.07 -17.73 -34.42
N ALA A 204 -2.99 -17.27 -33.56
CA ALA A 204 -3.08 -15.88 -33.16
C ALA A 204 -1.98 -15.53 -32.13
N SER A 205 -1.64 -14.26 -32.04
CA SER A 205 -0.64 -13.73 -31.10
C SER A 205 -1.28 -12.82 -30.07
N LEU A 206 -0.74 -12.83 -28.86
CA LEU A 206 -1.08 -11.93 -27.76
C LEU A 206 -0.22 -10.66 -27.88
N LEU A 207 -0.82 -9.49 -27.67
CA LEU A 207 -0.15 -8.20 -27.75
C LEU A 207 0.01 -7.58 -26.37
N ALA A 208 -1.09 -7.23 -25.71
CA ALA A 208 -1.11 -6.55 -24.43
C ALA A 208 -2.40 -6.87 -23.67
N ALA A 209 -2.40 -6.60 -22.38
CA ALA A 209 -3.61 -6.56 -21.57
C ALA A 209 -3.60 -5.36 -20.61
N TYR A 210 -4.78 -4.94 -20.18
CA TYR A 210 -5.00 -3.83 -19.27
C TYR A 210 -6.09 -4.17 -18.28
N VAL A 211 -5.97 -3.62 -17.05
CA VAL A 211 -6.95 -3.79 -15.99
C VAL A 211 -7.69 -2.48 -15.75
N ARG A 212 -9.01 -2.55 -15.60
CA ARG A 212 -9.89 -1.41 -15.32
C ARG A 212 -10.86 -1.72 -14.17
N GLY A 213 -11.40 -0.68 -13.53
CA GLY A 213 -12.38 -0.83 -12.45
C GLY A 213 -11.79 -1.07 -11.08
N THR A 214 -10.50 -0.79 -10.90
CA THR A 214 -9.84 -0.78 -9.61
C THR A 214 -9.97 0.58 -8.92
N ALA A 215 -9.77 0.63 -7.60
CA ALA A 215 -9.84 1.87 -6.86
C ALA A 215 -8.73 2.85 -7.30
N SER A 216 -9.04 4.14 -7.27
CA SER A 216 -8.11 5.24 -7.56
C SER A 216 -7.35 5.70 -6.31
N GLY A 217 -7.74 5.22 -5.12
CA GLY A 217 -7.12 5.61 -3.86
C GLY A 217 -7.70 4.88 -2.66
N LEU A 218 -7.15 5.23 -1.49
CA LEU A 218 -7.54 4.69 -0.19
C LEU A 218 -7.53 5.82 0.85
N HIS A 219 -8.66 6.08 1.50
CA HIS A 219 -8.73 6.90 2.70
C HIS A 219 -8.18 6.10 3.89
N CYS A 220 -7.07 6.56 4.46
CA CYS A 220 -6.38 5.80 5.49
C CYS A 220 -7.13 5.79 6.82
N ALA A 221 -7.83 6.88 7.17
CA ALA A 221 -8.48 7.03 8.47
C ALA A 221 -9.61 6.02 8.74
N ASP A 222 -10.31 5.59 7.70
CA ASP A 222 -11.45 4.65 7.76
C ASP A 222 -11.25 3.40 6.91
N SER A 223 -10.08 3.30 6.24
CA SER A 223 -9.73 2.18 5.37
C SER A 223 -10.71 1.98 4.21
N VAL A 224 -11.23 3.08 3.65
CA VAL A 224 -12.22 3.07 2.57
C VAL A 224 -11.55 3.34 1.23
N TYR A 225 -11.72 2.44 0.28
CA TYR A 225 -11.24 2.62 -1.09
C TYR A 225 -12.11 3.61 -1.86
N VAL A 226 -11.47 4.41 -2.72
CA VAL A 226 -12.08 5.46 -3.52
C VAL A 226 -12.21 4.98 -4.97
N TYR A 227 -13.41 5.09 -5.54
CA TYR A 227 -13.73 4.70 -6.90
C TYR A 227 -14.26 5.89 -7.71
N ASP A 228 -13.63 7.06 -7.58
CA ASP A 228 -14.08 8.31 -8.21
C ASP A 228 -13.63 8.49 -9.65
N ARG A 229 -12.64 7.74 -10.08
CA ARG A 229 -12.15 7.68 -11.47
C ARG A 229 -11.67 6.27 -11.81
N SER A 230 -11.81 5.93 -13.07
CA SER A 230 -11.24 4.73 -13.64
C SER A 230 -9.83 5.03 -14.12
N ALA A 231 -8.86 4.27 -13.64
CA ALA A 231 -7.54 4.24 -14.24
C ALA A 231 -7.40 2.96 -15.05
N VAL A 232 -6.67 3.04 -16.13
CA VAL A 232 -6.28 1.89 -16.93
C VAL A 232 -4.91 1.45 -16.47
N MET A 233 -4.83 0.27 -15.83
CA MET A 233 -3.57 -0.29 -15.38
C MET A 233 -2.96 -1.12 -16.51
N ARG A 234 -1.74 -0.78 -16.92
CA ARG A 234 -0.96 -1.60 -17.83
C ARG A 234 -0.49 -2.84 -17.10
N THR A 235 -0.57 -4.00 -17.74
CA THR A 235 -0.05 -5.25 -17.19
C THR A 235 1.36 -5.51 -17.68
N GLU A 236 2.12 -6.23 -16.87
CA GLU A 236 3.36 -6.88 -17.26
C GLU A 236 3.07 -8.24 -17.88
N ARG A 237 3.97 -8.73 -18.72
CA ARG A 237 3.81 -9.99 -19.44
C ARG A 237 4.90 -10.97 -19.04
N THR A 238 4.49 -12.20 -18.70
CA THR A 238 5.36 -13.33 -18.37
C THR A 238 4.99 -14.52 -19.24
N ASP A 239 5.95 -15.12 -19.92
CA ASP A 239 5.72 -16.24 -20.82
C ASP A 239 6.40 -17.52 -20.29
N ALA A 240 5.69 -18.67 -20.41
CA ALA A 240 6.23 -19.99 -20.16
C ALA A 240 5.60 -21.02 -21.11
N GLY A 241 6.36 -21.47 -22.11
CA GLY A 241 5.84 -22.40 -23.13
C GLY A 241 4.70 -21.80 -23.94
N ASN A 242 3.53 -22.47 -23.89
CA ASN A 242 2.30 -21.99 -24.54
C ASN A 242 1.41 -21.13 -23.64
N LEU A 243 1.86 -20.90 -22.40
CA LEU A 243 1.14 -20.06 -21.45
C LEU A 243 1.77 -18.66 -21.39
N THR A 244 0.91 -17.66 -21.38
CA THR A 244 1.27 -16.26 -21.13
C THR A 244 0.45 -15.76 -19.95
N ALA A 245 1.09 -15.13 -18.97
CA ALA A 245 0.42 -14.38 -17.92
C ALA A 245 0.56 -12.87 -18.18
N PHE A 246 -0.55 -12.16 -18.04
CA PHE A 246 -0.57 -10.72 -17.89
C PHE A 246 -0.97 -10.39 -16.47
N HIS A 247 -0.14 -9.65 -15.75
CA HIS A 247 -0.35 -9.34 -14.35
C HIS A 247 -0.02 -7.87 -14.03
N CYS A 248 -0.61 -7.36 -12.98
CA CYS A 248 -0.22 -6.08 -12.42
C CYS A 248 -0.45 -6.06 -10.91
N VAL A 249 0.07 -5.04 -10.25
CA VAL A 249 -0.22 -4.74 -8.85
C VAL A 249 -1.01 -3.44 -8.82
N CYS A 250 -2.20 -3.45 -8.24
CA CYS A 250 -3.11 -2.31 -8.24
C CYS A 250 -3.94 -2.26 -6.95
N PHE A 251 -4.72 -1.21 -6.74
CA PHE A 251 -5.73 -1.22 -5.68
C PHE A 251 -6.86 -2.20 -6.00
N PRO A 252 -7.61 -2.66 -4.97
CA PRO A 252 -8.72 -3.58 -5.14
C PRO A 252 -9.84 -3.05 -6.05
N SER A 253 -10.65 -3.96 -6.55
CA SER A 253 -11.92 -3.61 -7.20
C SER A 253 -13.00 -3.27 -6.19
N ALA A 254 -14.13 -2.74 -6.68
CA ALA A 254 -15.36 -2.66 -5.91
C ALA A 254 -15.81 -4.06 -5.43
N ASN A 255 -16.48 -4.12 -4.29
CA ASN A 255 -17.06 -5.36 -3.77
C ASN A 255 -18.50 -5.57 -4.25
N THR A 256 -19.17 -4.51 -4.67
CA THR A 256 -20.54 -4.55 -5.23
C THR A 256 -20.63 -3.63 -6.44
N PRO A 257 -21.56 -3.90 -7.39
CA PRO A 257 -21.73 -3.05 -8.56
C PRO A 257 -22.05 -1.59 -8.25
N GLU A 258 -22.70 -1.30 -7.13
CA GLU A 258 -23.09 0.06 -6.72
C GLU A 258 -21.88 0.89 -6.26
N GLN A 259 -20.80 0.23 -5.84
CA GLN A 259 -19.54 0.91 -5.47
C GLN A 259 -18.70 1.30 -6.67
N ARG A 260 -19.00 0.72 -7.86
CA ARG A 260 -18.27 1.05 -9.09
C ARG A 260 -18.50 2.50 -9.44
N THR A 261 -17.46 3.14 -9.95
CA THR A 261 -17.65 4.47 -10.53
C THR A 261 -18.51 4.40 -11.79
N THR A 262 -19.52 5.24 -11.86
CA THR A 262 -20.36 5.42 -13.06
C THR A 262 -19.83 6.57 -13.92
N ARG A 263 -18.72 7.18 -13.53
CA ARG A 263 -18.11 8.26 -14.29
C ARG A 263 -17.47 7.68 -15.54
N ASP A 264 -17.92 8.17 -16.65
CA ASP A 264 -17.23 8.18 -17.93
C ASP A 264 -17.29 6.95 -18.82
N GLY A 265 -18.32 6.13 -18.85
CA GLY A 265 -18.50 5.16 -19.92
C GLY A 265 -17.38 4.10 -20.11
N ASP A 266 -16.34 4.16 -19.28
CA ASP A 266 -15.10 3.39 -19.43
C ASP A 266 -15.21 1.95 -18.94
N LEU A 267 -16.15 1.66 -18.03
CA LEU A 267 -16.50 0.28 -17.71
C LEU A 267 -17.75 -0.08 -18.46
N SER A 268 -17.71 -1.17 -19.20
CA SER A 268 -18.91 -1.66 -19.88
C SER A 268 -19.97 -1.99 -18.83
N GLN A 269 -21.21 -1.80 -19.17
CA GLN A 269 -22.36 -2.07 -18.31
C GLN A 269 -22.72 -3.56 -18.22
N ALA A 270 -21.75 -4.46 -18.35
CA ALA A 270 -22.02 -5.89 -18.18
C ALA A 270 -22.57 -6.15 -16.78
N GLU A 271 -23.76 -6.67 -16.71
CA GLU A 271 -24.50 -6.88 -15.47
C GLU A 271 -23.69 -7.72 -14.48
N GLY A 272 -23.44 -7.17 -13.30
CA GLY A 272 -22.71 -7.82 -12.19
C GLY A 272 -21.19 -7.83 -12.30
N SER A 273 -20.57 -7.25 -13.33
CA SER A 273 -19.12 -7.11 -13.41
C SER A 273 -18.62 -6.13 -12.35
N LEU A 274 -17.53 -6.45 -11.66
CA LEU A 274 -16.91 -5.60 -10.64
C LEU A 274 -15.66 -4.89 -11.17
N TRP A 275 -14.95 -5.53 -12.09
CA TRP A 275 -13.77 -5.00 -12.77
C TRP A 275 -13.59 -5.72 -14.11
N GLU A 276 -12.67 -5.25 -14.94
CA GLU A 276 -12.50 -5.72 -16.32
C GLU A 276 -11.02 -5.88 -16.66
N MET A 277 -10.76 -6.81 -17.61
CA MET A 277 -9.47 -6.91 -18.30
C MET A 277 -9.69 -6.80 -19.80
N ASP A 278 -9.03 -5.85 -20.46
CA ASP A 278 -8.97 -5.78 -21.91
C ASP A 278 -7.72 -6.52 -22.39
N ALA A 279 -7.89 -7.52 -23.25
CA ALA A 279 -6.79 -8.24 -23.86
C ALA A 279 -6.81 -8.06 -25.37
N TYR A 280 -5.68 -7.67 -25.94
CA TYR A 280 -5.50 -7.40 -27.36
C TYR A 280 -4.74 -8.54 -28.01
N THR A 281 -5.27 -9.02 -29.13
CA THR A 281 -4.70 -10.13 -29.89
C THR A 281 -4.60 -9.77 -31.36
N ARG A 282 -3.84 -10.55 -32.11
CA ARG A 282 -3.70 -10.41 -33.56
C ARG A 282 -3.79 -11.77 -34.23
N THR A 283 -4.69 -11.90 -35.21
CA THR A 283 -4.83 -13.13 -35.98
C THR A 283 -3.66 -13.36 -36.93
N ALA A 284 -3.54 -14.56 -37.47
CA ALA A 284 -2.53 -14.87 -38.48
C ALA A 284 -2.65 -14.01 -39.74
N GLU A 285 -3.88 -13.57 -40.08
CA GLU A 285 -4.14 -12.65 -41.19
C GLU A 285 -3.83 -11.19 -40.88
N GLY A 286 -3.37 -10.91 -39.65
CA GLY A 286 -2.97 -9.57 -39.19
C GLY A 286 -4.11 -8.69 -38.70
N LYS A 287 -5.32 -9.24 -38.48
CA LYS A 287 -6.44 -8.51 -37.87
C LYS A 287 -6.26 -8.38 -36.37
N TYR A 288 -6.58 -7.22 -35.82
CA TYR A 288 -6.57 -6.97 -34.41
C TYR A 288 -7.95 -7.29 -33.80
N VAL A 289 -7.93 -7.92 -32.63
CA VAL A 289 -9.12 -8.28 -31.88
C VAL A 289 -8.96 -7.77 -30.44
N LYS A 290 -9.97 -7.07 -29.94
CA LYS A 290 -10.07 -6.67 -28.54
C LYS A 290 -11.03 -7.62 -27.83
N ASN A 291 -10.55 -8.23 -26.77
CA ASN A 291 -11.35 -9.08 -25.89
C ASN A 291 -11.51 -8.36 -24.56
N THR A 292 -12.73 -8.11 -24.12
CA THR A 292 -13.01 -7.54 -22.80
C THR A 292 -13.58 -8.63 -21.90
N LEU A 293 -12.87 -8.92 -20.83
CA LEU A 293 -13.29 -9.89 -19.81
C LEU A 293 -13.96 -9.14 -18.66
N TYR A 294 -15.17 -9.53 -18.33
CA TYR A 294 -15.99 -8.98 -17.25
C TYR A 294 -15.93 -9.90 -16.05
N ILE A 295 -15.31 -9.45 -14.95
CA ILE A 295 -15.08 -10.30 -13.80
C ILE A 295 -16.04 -9.91 -12.67
N LYS A 296 -16.82 -10.90 -12.19
CA LYS A 296 -17.82 -10.74 -11.11
C LYS A 296 -17.26 -11.02 -9.73
N GLU A 297 -16.13 -11.73 -9.66
CA GLU A 297 -15.43 -11.96 -8.41
C GLU A 297 -14.65 -10.69 -8.00
N PRO A 298 -14.80 -10.18 -6.76
CA PRO A 298 -14.10 -8.98 -6.34
C PRO A 298 -12.60 -9.24 -6.15
N LEU A 299 -11.79 -8.33 -6.68
CA LEU A 299 -10.36 -8.30 -6.45
C LEU A 299 -10.09 -7.68 -5.08
N ARG A 300 -9.67 -8.47 -4.11
CA ARG A 300 -9.51 -8.07 -2.70
C ARG A 300 -8.08 -7.65 -2.37
N ALA A 301 -7.94 -6.75 -1.41
CA ALA A 301 -6.63 -6.38 -0.85
C ALA A 301 -5.90 -7.60 -0.29
N GLY A 302 -4.59 -7.69 -0.55
CA GLY A 302 -3.75 -8.81 -0.14
C GLY A 302 -4.05 -10.13 -0.88
N ALA A 303 -4.85 -10.12 -1.95
CA ALA A 303 -5.18 -11.31 -2.71
C ALA A 303 -4.66 -11.24 -4.16
N MET A 304 -4.37 -12.41 -4.71
CA MET A 304 -4.19 -12.66 -6.12
C MET A 304 -5.47 -13.29 -6.68
N LEU A 305 -5.93 -12.83 -7.82
CA LEU A 305 -7.04 -13.44 -8.54
C LEU A 305 -6.58 -13.84 -9.94
N VAL A 306 -6.67 -15.14 -10.24
CA VAL A 306 -6.20 -15.74 -11.49
C VAL A 306 -7.40 -16.03 -12.40
N VAL A 307 -7.41 -15.42 -13.57
CA VAL A 307 -8.39 -15.65 -14.63
C VAL A 307 -7.73 -16.46 -15.74
N LYS A 308 -8.25 -17.66 -16.04
CA LYS A 308 -7.70 -18.54 -17.07
C LYS A 308 -8.58 -18.53 -18.33
N VAL A 309 -7.95 -18.34 -19.48
CA VAL A 309 -8.61 -18.30 -20.79
C VAL A 309 -7.83 -19.07 -21.84
N LYS A 310 -8.50 -19.42 -22.95
CA LYS A 310 -7.89 -20.05 -24.12
C LYS A 310 -7.93 -19.09 -25.30
N LEU A 311 -6.84 -18.95 -26.01
CA LEU A 311 -6.74 -18.18 -27.24
C LEU A 311 -7.16 -19.04 -28.45
N GLN A 312 -8.13 -18.55 -29.22
CA GLN A 312 -8.60 -19.18 -30.44
C GLN A 312 -7.83 -18.65 -31.65
N ASN A 313 -7.92 -19.37 -32.82
CA ASN A 313 -7.24 -18.96 -34.05
C ASN A 313 -7.72 -17.61 -34.63
N ASP A 314 -8.96 -17.26 -34.35
CA ASP A 314 -9.57 -15.99 -34.77
C ASP A 314 -9.22 -14.81 -33.82
N GLY A 315 -8.35 -15.04 -32.85
CA GLY A 315 -7.93 -14.05 -31.87
C GLY A 315 -8.91 -13.87 -30.70
N THR A 316 -10.02 -14.62 -30.64
CA THR A 316 -10.95 -14.53 -29.52
C THR A 316 -10.44 -15.29 -28.30
N LEU A 317 -10.81 -14.84 -27.10
CA LEU A 317 -10.57 -15.52 -25.84
C LEU A 317 -11.83 -16.22 -25.36
N THR A 318 -11.67 -17.43 -24.83
CA THR A 318 -12.76 -18.22 -24.23
C THR A 318 -12.39 -18.71 -22.85
N THR A 319 -13.39 -18.84 -21.96
CA THR A 319 -13.20 -19.36 -20.60
C THR A 319 -14.35 -20.27 -20.22
N ASP A 320 -14.07 -21.24 -19.36
CA ASP A 320 -15.06 -22.12 -18.73
C ASP A 320 -15.51 -21.57 -17.35
N ASN A 321 -14.93 -20.45 -16.88
CA ASN A 321 -15.27 -19.83 -15.60
C ASN A 321 -16.59 -19.04 -15.70
N PRO A 322 -17.68 -19.43 -15.00
CA PRO A 322 -18.97 -18.77 -15.07
C PRO A 322 -18.99 -17.34 -14.46
N GLU A 323 -17.99 -17.01 -13.63
CA GLU A 323 -17.82 -15.67 -13.04
C GLU A 323 -17.14 -14.68 -14.00
N VAL A 324 -16.75 -15.14 -15.19
CA VAL A 324 -16.07 -14.34 -16.21
C VAL A 324 -16.87 -14.32 -17.50
N GLY A 325 -17.40 -13.16 -17.86
CA GLY A 325 -17.99 -12.92 -19.18
C GLY A 325 -16.93 -12.44 -20.17
N VAL A 326 -17.08 -12.76 -21.44
CA VAL A 326 -16.17 -12.29 -22.51
C VAL A 326 -16.98 -11.60 -23.59
N SER A 327 -16.59 -10.38 -23.95
CA SER A 327 -17.07 -9.66 -25.13
C SER A 327 -15.92 -9.48 -26.11
N VAL A 328 -16.20 -9.52 -27.39
CA VAL A 328 -15.20 -9.49 -28.46
C VAL A 328 -15.51 -8.40 -29.45
N GLU A 329 -14.57 -7.53 -29.73
CA GLU A 329 -14.59 -6.56 -30.81
C GLU A 329 -13.62 -7.02 -31.91
N LEU A 330 -14.18 -7.44 -33.02
CA LEU A 330 -13.42 -7.86 -34.20
C LEU A 330 -13.06 -6.63 -35.06
N ASP A 331 -11.90 -6.70 -35.73
CA ASP A 331 -11.36 -5.62 -36.55
C ASP A 331 -11.11 -4.30 -35.77
N TRP A 332 -10.75 -4.42 -34.46
CA TRP A 332 -10.32 -3.29 -33.66
C TRP A 332 -9.16 -2.57 -34.35
N LYS A 333 -9.21 -1.24 -34.44
CA LYS A 333 -8.16 -0.44 -35.08
C LYS A 333 -7.27 0.18 -34.01
N PRO A 334 -5.94 -0.07 -34.06
CA PRO A 334 -4.99 0.67 -33.21
C PRO A 334 -5.11 2.18 -33.48
N GLY A 335 -5.18 3.01 -32.47
CA GLY A 335 -5.36 4.46 -32.60
C GLY A 335 -6.68 4.97 -31.98
N GLY A 336 -7.46 4.13 -31.29
CA GLY A 336 -8.33 4.57 -30.21
C GLY A 336 -7.49 5.01 -29.02
N ASP A 337 -8.11 5.36 -27.91
CA ASP A 337 -7.52 6.04 -26.74
C ASP A 337 -6.32 5.34 -26.05
N PHE A 338 -5.77 4.26 -26.61
CA PHE A 338 -4.62 3.53 -26.09
C PHE A 338 -3.59 3.30 -27.19
N ASP A 339 -2.44 3.95 -27.06
CA ASP A 339 -1.24 3.62 -27.82
C ASP A 339 -0.72 2.25 -27.35
N VAL A 340 -1.12 1.19 -28.07
CA VAL A 340 -0.41 -0.09 -27.96
C VAL A 340 0.92 0.13 -28.70
N GLU A 341 1.99 0.45 -27.97
CA GLU A 341 3.34 0.47 -28.52
C GLU A 341 3.64 -0.93 -29.08
N MET A 342 3.79 -1.02 -30.41
CA MET A 342 4.12 -2.25 -31.13
C MET A 342 5.64 -2.44 -31.18
#